data_bc4562d9738692414b4a8cfd3b6a2fe7
#
_entry.id   bc4562d9738692414b4a8cfd3b6a2fe7
#
_cell.length_a   1.000
_cell.length_b   1.000
_cell.length_c   1.000
_cell.angle_alpha   90.00
_cell.angle_beta   90.00
_cell.angle_gamma   90.00
#
_symmetry.space_group_name_H-M   'P 1'
#
loop_
_entity.id
_entity.type
_entity.pdbx_description
1 polymer ?
#
loop_
_entity_poly.entity_id
_entity_poly.type
_entity_poly.pdbx_seq_one_letter_code
_entity_poly.pdbx_strand_id
1 'polypeptide(L)'
;GNPFAKLTEWQAVARFHTQFDIRSRNMQSGPSTAVPQRIGVPREIFPGEKRVATVPDVVEKLIKLGFTVAVESGAGDAANFSDDAYRAAGAQIVGDAAALWAASDIVFKVRPPSSDEVALMREGTTLIDFIWPAQNPELMQQLSARKATVLAIDCLPRTLSRAQKMDALTSTAGVSGYRAVIEAANAFGRFFNGQITAAGKVPPAKVFIAGAGVAGLAAIGTAANLGAIVRANDTRAEVADQVKSLGGEFVKVDYEEEGSGGGGYAKVMSEGFQAAQRKMYAEQAKDADIIITTALIPGKPAPKLITAEMVQSMKPGSVIVDMAAEQGGN
;
A
#
# COMPACT_ATOMS: atom_id res chain seq x y z
N GLY A 1 -10.76 -12.89 34.44
CA GLY A 1 -11.17 -13.13 33.07
C GLY A 1 -9.97 -13.36 32.20
N ASN A 2 -9.93 -14.47 31.50
CA ASN A 2 -8.81 -14.98 30.71
C ASN A 2 -8.66 -14.13 29.41
N PRO A 3 -7.52 -13.47 29.13
CA PRO A 3 -7.33 -12.64 27.94
C PRO A 3 -7.20 -13.43 26.63
N PHE A 4 -7.18 -14.76 26.67
CA PHE A 4 -7.05 -15.63 25.48
C PHE A 4 -8.37 -16.01 24.82
N ALA A 5 -9.53 -15.58 25.33
CA ALA A 5 -10.84 -15.95 24.77
C ALA A 5 -11.19 -15.21 23.45
N LYS A 6 -10.43 -14.17 23.04
CA LYS A 6 -10.70 -13.42 21.81
C LYS A 6 -9.88 -13.86 20.59
N LEU A 7 -8.95 -14.81 20.76
CA LEU A 7 -8.15 -15.36 19.65
C LEU A 7 -8.85 -16.50 18.90
N THR A 8 -9.93 -17.05 19.47
CA THR A 8 -10.65 -18.20 18.89
C THR A 8 -11.62 -17.83 17.77
N GLU A 9 -12.09 -16.59 17.69
CA GLU A 9 -12.99 -16.16 16.60
C GLU A 9 -12.25 -15.98 15.27
N TRP A 10 -10.97 -15.61 15.29
CA TRP A 10 -10.16 -15.48 14.07
C TRP A 10 -9.74 -16.85 13.48
N GLN A 11 -9.62 -17.88 14.33
CA GLN A 11 -9.37 -19.23 13.86
C GLN A 11 -10.59 -19.89 13.23
N ALA A 12 -11.80 -19.42 13.57
CA ALA A 12 -13.04 -19.91 12.98
C ALA A 12 -13.21 -19.43 11.52
N VAL A 13 -12.78 -18.20 11.19
CA VAL A 13 -12.83 -17.68 9.82
C VAL A 13 -11.78 -18.37 8.93
N ALA A 14 -10.64 -18.78 9.47
CA ALA A 14 -9.59 -19.49 8.74
C ALA A 14 -9.91 -21.00 8.51
N ARG A 15 -10.93 -21.56 9.18
CA ARG A 15 -11.30 -22.98 9.06
C ARG A 15 -12.32 -23.30 7.97
N PHE A 16 -12.80 -22.30 7.24
CA PHE A 16 -13.86 -22.51 6.24
C PHE A 16 -13.34 -22.91 4.85
N HIS A 17 -12.14 -23.38 4.62
CA HIS A 17 -11.76 -24.00 3.34
C HIS A 17 -10.46 -24.82 3.42
N THR A 18 -10.45 -25.91 4.21
CA THR A 18 -9.46 -26.96 4.06
C THR A 18 -10.14 -28.27 3.67
N GLN A 19 -10.79 -28.26 2.54
CA GLN A 19 -11.12 -29.48 1.79
C GLN A 19 -11.04 -29.18 0.29
N PHE A 20 -9.87 -28.74 -0.17
CA PHE A 20 -9.49 -28.94 -1.56
C PHE A 20 -8.72 -30.26 -1.64
N ASP A 21 -9.42 -31.32 -2.03
CA ASP A 21 -8.83 -32.57 -2.48
C ASP A 21 -8.06 -32.30 -3.77
N ILE A 22 -6.75 -32.02 -3.63
CA ILE A 22 -5.83 -31.95 -4.77
C ILE A 22 -5.56 -33.38 -5.21
N ARG A 23 -6.53 -34.01 -5.87
CA ARG A 23 -6.24 -35.14 -6.70
C ARG A 23 -5.42 -34.65 -7.89
N SER A 24 -4.16 -35.07 -7.93
CA SER A 24 -3.28 -34.98 -9.09
C SER A 24 -4.01 -35.55 -10.32
N ARG A 25 -4.72 -34.70 -11.06
CA ARG A 25 -5.15 -35.03 -12.40
C ARG A 25 -3.91 -34.92 -13.28
N ASN A 26 -3.45 -36.07 -13.77
CA ASN A 26 -2.54 -36.15 -14.89
C ASN A 26 -3.02 -35.20 -15.99
N MET A 27 -2.26 -34.12 -16.22
CA MET A 27 -2.45 -33.21 -17.35
C MET A 27 -2.03 -33.97 -18.62
N GLN A 28 -2.91 -34.80 -19.17
CA GLN A 28 -2.83 -35.14 -20.56
C GLN A 28 -3.35 -33.93 -21.35
N SER A 29 -2.46 -33.30 -22.08
CA SER A 29 -2.72 -32.15 -22.97
C SER A 29 -3.52 -32.57 -24.19
N GLY A 30 -4.86 -32.66 -24.01
CA GLY A 30 -5.80 -32.58 -25.12
C GLY A 30 -6.25 -31.10 -25.24
N PRO A 31 -6.69 -30.62 -26.42
CA PRO A 31 -7.20 -29.27 -26.56
C PRO A 31 -8.40 -29.11 -25.61
N SER A 32 -8.25 -28.25 -24.60
CA SER A 32 -9.32 -27.92 -23.66
C SER A 32 -10.43 -27.23 -24.43
N THR A 33 -11.60 -27.86 -24.50
CA THR A 33 -12.84 -27.26 -25.01
C THR A 33 -13.49 -26.32 -23.98
N ALA A 34 -12.80 -25.99 -22.89
CA ALA A 34 -13.27 -25.05 -21.88
C ALA A 34 -13.32 -23.65 -22.49
N VAL A 35 -14.47 -22.98 -22.33
CA VAL A 35 -14.62 -21.56 -22.69
C VAL A 35 -13.60 -20.75 -21.87
N PRO A 36 -12.79 -19.89 -22.50
CA PRO A 36 -11.83 -19.05 -21.79
C PRO A 36 -12.54 -18.22 -20.72
N GLN A 37 -11.99 -18.19 -19.52
CA GLN A 37 -12.49 -17.31 -18.47
C GLN A 37 -12.25 -15.85 -18.86
N ARG A 38 -13.23 -15.00 -18.55
CA ARG A 38 -13.19 -13.58 -18.86
C ARG A 38 -12.75 -12.77 -17.64
N ILE A 39 -11.68 -12.02 -17.80
CA ILE A 39 -11.22 -11.03 -16.84
C ILE A 39 -11.83 -9.68 -17.21
N GLY A 40 -12.54 -9.06 -16.27
CA GLY A 40 -13.08 -7.71 -16.38
C GLY A 40 -12.24 -6.72 -15.57
N VAL A 41 -11.97 -5.57 -16.18
CA VAL A 41 -11.24 -4.45 -15.55
C VAL A 41 -12.14 -3.22 -15.60
N PRO A 42 -12.93 -2.95 -14.54
CA PRO A 42 -13.74 -1.75 -14.46
C PRO A 42 -12.89 -0.51 -14.23
N ARG A 43 -13.47 0.63 -14.52
CA ARG A 43 -12.90 1.93 -14.13
C ARG A 43 -12.98 2.10 -12.63
N GLU A 44 -11.92 2.62 -12.03
CA GLU A 44 -11.93 3.01 -10.62
C GLU A 44 -12.84 4.24 -10.41
N ILE A 45 -13.75 4.13 -9.45
CA ILE A 45 -14.73 5.19 -9.15
C ILE A 45 -14.41 5.95 -7.86
N PHE A 46 -13.38 5.52 -7.11
CA PHE A 46 -12.95 6.19 -5.89
C PHE A 46 -12.38 7.59 -6.22
N PRO A 47 -12.84 8.66 -5.56
CA PRO A 47 -12.38 10.02 -5.86
C PRO A 47 -10.87 10.16 -5.78
N GLY A 48 -10.25 10.64 -6.87
CA GLY A 48 -8.80 10.84 -6.96
C GLY A 48 -7.99 9.59 -7.29
N GLU A 49 -8.58 8.39 -7.40
CA GLU A 49 -7.88 7.21 -7.87
C GLU A 49 -7.54 7.32 -9.36
N LYS A 50 -6.25 7.20 -9.68
CA LYS A 50 -5.76 7.29 -11.06
C LYS A 50 -5.21 5.97 -11.57
N ARG A 51 -5.04 4.98 -10.69
CA ARG A 51 -4.52 3.67 -11.08
C ARG A 51 -5.60 2.86 -11.81
N VAL A 52 -5.17 1.91 -12.60
CA VAL A 52 -6.00 0.88 -13.23
C VAL A 52 -5.43 -0.50 -12.87
N ALA A 53 -6.29 -1.48 -12.69
CA ALA A 53 -5.87 -2.78 -12.16
C ALA A 53 -5.01 -3.61 -13.14
N THR A 54 -5.01 -3.27 -14.43
CA THR A 54 -4.12 -3.91 -15.42
C THR A 54 -3.76 -2.92 -16.53
N VAL A 55 -2.61 -3.12 -17.16
CA VAL A 55 -2.09 -2.27 -18.23
C VAL A 55 -1.99 -3.07 -19.53
N PRO A 56 -1.90 -2.42 -20.73
CA PRO A 56 -1.88 -3.13 -22.02
C PRO A 56 -0.85 -4.25 -22.10
N ASP A 57 0.39 -4.06 -21.65
CA ASP A 57 1.44 -5.09 -21.65
C ASP A 57 1.07 -6.34 -20.82
N VAL A 58 0.25 -6.17 -19.76
CA VAL A 58 -0.23 -7.26 -18.94
C VAL A 58 -1.41 -7.96 -19.61
N VAL A 59 -2.27 -7.23 -20.31
CA VAL A 59 -3.38 -7.81 -21.12
C VAL A 59 -2.84 -8.83 -22.10
N GLU A 60 -1.79 -8.51 -22.85
CA GLU A 60 -1.17 -9.48 -23.78
C GLU A 60 -0.71 -10.77 -23.08
N LYS A 61 -0.16 -10.64 -21.87
CA LYS A 61 0.28 -11.79 -21.08
C LYS A 61 -0.90 -12.65 -20.61
N LEU A 62 -1.98 -12.01 -20.17
CA LEU A 62 -3.19 -12.71 -19.75
C LEU A 62 -3.85 -13.47 -20.90
N ILE A 63 -3.89 -12.86 -22.10
CA ILE A 63 -4.38 -13.54 -23.32
C ILE A 63 -3.52 -14.74 -23.68
N LYS A 64 -2.19 -14.62 -23.59
CA LYS A 64 -1.26 -15.75 -23.80
C LYS A 64 -1.45 -16.89 -22.78
N LEU A 65 -1.96 -16.59 -21.59
CA LEU A 65 -2.35 -17.57 -20.58
C LEU A 65 -3.73 -18.23 -20.84
N GLY A 66 -4.46 -17.79 -21.87
CA GLY A 66 -5.74 -18.36 -22.25
C GLY A 66 -6.97 -17.63 -21.70
N PHE A 67 -6.82 -16.44 -21.12
CA PHE A 67 -7.94 -15.61 -20.70
C PHE A 67 -8.43 -14.72 -21.84
N THR A 68 -9.68 -14.30 -21.78
CA THR A 68 -10.17 -13.13 -22.51
C THR A 68 -10.20 -11.94 -21.55
N VAL A 69 -9.90 -10.74 -22.05
CA VAL A 69 -9.81 -9.53 -21.21
C VAL A 69 -10.78 -8.49 -21.76
N ALA A 70 -11.61 -7.96 -20.87
CA ALA A 70 -12.49 -6.83 -21.14
C ALA A 70 -12.11 -5.67 -20.23
N VAL A 71 -12.06 -4.46 -20.77
CA VAL A 71 -11.72 -3.23 -20.05
C VAL A 71 -12.86 -2.24 -20.25
N GLU A 72 -13.31 -1.61 -19.17
CA GLU A 72 -14.29 -0.53 -19.26
C GLU A 72 -13.67 0.67 -19.99
N SER A 73 -14.44 1.27 -20.89
CA SER A 73 -13.99 2.45 -21.64
C SER A 73 -13.55 3.57 -20.70
N GLY A 74 -12.36 4.11 -20.95
CA GLY A 74 -11.76 5.15 -20.13
C GLY A 74 -11.14 4.66 -18.80
N ALA A 75 -11.13 3.35 -18.53
CA ALA A 75 -10.55 2.83 -17.28
C ALA A 75 -9.06 3.17 -17.11
N GLY A 76 -8.31 3.24 -18.20
CA GLY A 76 -6.88 3.54 -18.20
C GLY A 76 -6.53 5.02 -18.38
N ASP A 77 -7.48 5.89 -18.68
CA ASP A 77 -7.18 7.29 -19.08
C ASP A 77 -6.39 8.06 -18.01
N ALA A 78 -6.78 7.93 -16.75
CA ALA A 78 -6.09 8.58 -15.65
C ALA A 78 -4.69 8.04 -15.38
N ALA A 79 -4.38 6.84 -15.90
CA ALA A 79 -3.07 6.20 -15.87
C ALA A 79 -2.29 6.37 -17.20
N ASN A 80 -2.79 7.18 -18.12
CA ASN A 80 -2.24 7.44 -19.45
C ASN A 80 -2.25 6.23 -20.41
N PHE A 81 -3.22 5.35 -20.26
CA PHE A 81 -3.48 4.23 -21.18
C PHE A 81 -4.83 4.42 -21.86
N SER A 82 -4.80 4.68 -23.17
CA SER A 82 -6.04 4.87 -23.95
C SER A 82 -6.75 3.54 -24.23
N ASP A 83 -8.06 3.63 -24.54
CA ASP A 83 -8.82 2.48 -25.02
C ASP A 83 -8.20 1.82 -26.25
N ASP A 84 -7.58 2.60 -27.14
CA ASP A 84 -6.91 2.08 -28.33
C ASP A 84 -5.65 1.27 -27.99
N ALA A 85 -4.90 1.66 -26.96
CA ALA A 85 -3.78 0.87 -26.47
C ALA A 85 -4.25 -0.50 -25.92
N TYR A 86 -5.36 -0.54 -25.21
CA TYR A 86 -5.95 -1.80 -24.76
C TYR A 86 -6.48 -2.66 -25.91
N ARG A 87 -7.13 -2.05 -26.93
CA ARG A 87 -7.57 -2.76 -28.16
C ARG A 87 -6.38 -3.37 -28.89
N ALA A 88 -5.30 -2.61 -29.04
CA ALA A 88 -4.07 -3.09 -29.68
C ALA A 88 -3.45 -4.28 -28.92
N ALA A 89 -3.55 -4.31 -27.60
CA ALA A 89 -3.13 -5.43 -26.76
C ALA A 89 -4.09 -6.64 -26.78
N GLY A 90 -5.25 -6.53 -27.47
CA GLY A 90 -6.21 -7.59 -27.64
C GLY A 90 -7.38 -7.57 -26.63
N ALA A 91 -7.53 -6.53 -25.82
CA ALA A 91 -8.68 -6.39 -24.94
C ALA A 91 -9.95 -5.96 -25.70
N GLN A 92 -11.09 -6.40 -25.21
CA GLN A 92 -12.38 -5.86 -25.61
C GLN A 92 -12.70 -4.62 -24.78
N ILE A 93 -13.02 -3.51 -25.41
CA ILE A 93 -13.50 -2.31 -24.71
C ILE A 93 -15.01 -2.39 -24.55
N VAL A 94 -15.49 -2.17 -23.31
CA VAL A 94 -16.91 -2.21 -22.95
C VAL A 94 -17.31 -0.84 -22.42
N GLY A 95 -18.34 -0.24 -23.02
CA GLY A 95 -18.77 1.12 -22.67
C GLY A 95 -19.67 1.21 -21.42
N ASP A 96 -20.13 0.07 -20.91
CA ASP A 96 -21.06 -0.01 -19.77
C ASP A 96 -20.50 -0.87 -18.65
N ALA A 97 -20.36 -0.27 -17.47
CA ALA A 97 -19.88 -0.95 -16.27
C ALA A 97 -20.74 -2.16 -15.91
N ALA A 98 -22.07 -2.04 -15.94
CA ALA A 98 -22.96 -3.14 -15.59
C ALA A 98 -22.77 -4.34 -16.51
N ALA A 99 -22.63 -4.12 -17.81
CA ALA A 99 -22.37 -5.15 -18.80
C ALA A 99 -21.00 -5.82 -18.56
N LEU A 100 -19.96 -5.05 -18.22
CA LEU A 100 -18.64 -5.57 -17.90
C LEU A 100 -18.68 -6.47 -16.65
N TRP A 101 -19.26 -5.99 -15.56
CA TRP A 101 -19.37 -6.73 -14.31
C TRP A 101 -20.17 -8.03 -14.47
N ALA A 102 -21.34 -7.95 -15.15
CA ALA A 102 -22.20 -9.09 -15.38
C ALA A 102 -21.57 -10.17 -16.27
N ALA A 103 -20.68 -9.80 -17.18
CA ALA A 103 -20.03 -10.72 -18.11
C ALA A 103 -18.68 -11.27 -17.63
N SER A 104 -18.16 -10.79 -16.50
CA SER A 104 -16.82 -11.18 -16.01
C SER A 104 -16.86 -12.38 -15.09
N ASP A 105 -15.97 -13.34 -15.30
CA ASP A 105 -15.73 -14.47 -14.41
C ASP A 105 -14.77 -14.07 -13.28
N ILE A 106 -13.79 -13.23 -13.62
CA ILE A 106 -12.78 -12.69 -12.73
C ILE A 106 -12.79 -11.17 -12.89
N VAL A 107 -12.79 -10.43 -11.81
CA VAL A 107 -12.68 -8.97 -11.81
C VAL A 107 -11.40 -8.53 -11.15
N PHE A 108 -10.65 -7.66 -11.81
CA PHE A 108 -9.48 -7.00 -11.26
C PHE A 108 -9.84 -5.56 -10.91
N LYS A 109 -9.61 -5.18 -9.64
CA LYS A 109 -9.75 -3.79 -9.17
C LYS A 109 -8.55 -3.37 -8.32
N VAL A 110 -8.44 -2.08 -8.12
CA VAL A 110 -7.45 -1.47 -7.20
C VAL A 110 -8.10 -1.12 -5.86
N ARG A 111 -9.26 -0.45 -5.88
CA ARG A 111 -9.97 -0.06 -4.65
C ARG A 111 -11.12 -1.02 -4.35
N PRO A 112 -11.41 -1.27 -3.07
CA PRO A 112 -12.55 -2.10 -2.69
C PRO A 112 -13.82 -1.72 -3.46
N PRO A 113 -14.59 -2.67 -3.98
CA PRO A 113 -15.80 -2.35 -4.72
C PRO A 113 -16.84 -1.68 -3.81
N SER A 114 -17.58 -0.74 -4.37
CA SER A 114 -18.75 -0.15 -3.72
C SER A 114 -19.90 -1.17 -3.62
N SER A 115 -20.90 -0.88 -2.80
CA SER A 115 -22.10 -1.71 -2.71
C SER A 115 -22.83 -1.84 -4.07
N ASP A 116 -22.83 -0.77 -4.85
CA ASP A 116 -23.43 -0.78 -6.20
C ASP A 116 -22.64 -1.68 -7.15
N GLU A 117 -21.30 -1.63 -7.10
CA GLU A 117 -20.46 -2.52 -7.90
C GLU A 117 -20.64 -3.99 -7.49
N VAL A 118 -20.74 -4.28 -6.19
CA VAL A 118 -21.05 -5.65 -5.71
C VAL A 118 -22.42 -6.13 -6.20
N ALA A 119 -23.42 -5.23 -6.30
CA ALA A 119 -24.72 -5.56 -6.84
C ALA A 119 -24.67 -5.98 -8.31
N LEU A 120 -23.72 -5.47 -9.09
CA LEU A 120 -23.51 -5.83 -10.51
C LEU A 120 -22.79 -7.17 -10.69
N MET A 121 -22.14 -7.72 -9.66
CA MET A 121 -21.40 -8.98 -9.75
C MET A 121 -22.33 -10.16 -9.94
N ARG A 122 -21.94 -11.11 -10.77
CA ARG A 122 -22.58 -12.42 -10.82
C ARG A 122 -22.27 -13.22 -9.55
N GLU A 123 -23.16 -14.10 -9.17
CA GLU A 123 -22.89 -15.10 -8.13
C GLU A 123 -21.67 -15.95 -8.52
N GLY A 124 -20.75 -16.13 -7.60
CA GLY A 124 -19.54 -16.93 -7.80
C GLY A 124 -18.39 -16.24 -8.54
N THR A 125 -18.51 -14.95 -8.88
CA THR A 125 -17.40 -14.17 -9.49
C THR A 125 -16.16 -14.20 -8.59
N THR A 126 -14.97 -14.31 -9.21
CA THR A 126 -13.69 -14.13 -8.50
C THR A 126 -13.31 -12.66 -8.54
N LEU A 127 -13.00 -12.08 -7.39
CA LEU A 127 -12.49 -10.71 -7.25
C LEU A 127 -11.05 -10.73 -6.79
N ILE A 128 -10.17 -10.04 -7.50
CA ILE A 128 -8.76 -9.85 -7.13
C ILE A 128 -8.52 -8.35 -6.93
N ASP A 129 -8.29 -7.95 -5.69
CA ASP A 129 -8.33 -6.55 -5.30
C ASP A 129 -7.64 -6.30 -3.96
N PHE A 130 -7.39 -5.03 -3.61
CA PHE A 130 -7.13 -4.60 -2.24
C PHE A 130 -8.46 -4.45 -1.50
N ILE A 131 -8.72 -5.31 -0.53
CA ILE A 131 -10.03 -5.39 0.13
C ILE A 131 -10.05 -4.75 1.51
N TRP A 132 -8.95 -4.84 2.26
CA TRP A 132 -8.86 -4.41 3.65
C TRP A 132 -9.99 -5.00 4.52
N PRO A 133 -10.06 -6.35 4.65
CA PRO A 133 -11.23 -7.03 5.22
C PRO A 133 -11.56 -6.59 6.64
N ALA A 134 -10.53 -6.27 7.45
CA ALA A 134 -10.71 -5.84 8.83
C ALA A 134 -11.38 -4.46 8.96
N GLN A 135 -11.19 -3.59 7.97
CA GLN A 135 -11.81 -2.26 7.91
C GLN A 135 -13.16 -2.26 7.20
N ASN A 136 -13.45 -3.29 6.40
CA ASN A 136 -14.65 -3.37 5.55
C ASN A 136 -15.53 -4.60 5.87
N PRO A 137 -16.00 -4.80 7.11
CA PRO A 137 -16.78 -5.98 7.50
C PRO A 137 -18.11 -6.09 6.74
N GLU A 138 -18.76 -4.98 6.44
CA GLU A 138 -20.01 -4.94 5.66
C GLU A 138 -19.78 -5.39 4.21
N LEU A 139 -18.70 -4.94 3.59
CA LEU A 139 -18.31 -5.41 2.25
C LEU A 139 -18.06 -6.91 2.25
N MET A 140 -17.42 -7.46 3.29
CA MET A 140 -17.21 -8.91 3.40
C MET A 140 -18.52 -9.69 3.46
N GLN A 141 -19.54 -9.17 4.16
CA GLN A 141 -20.88 -9.77 4.17
C GLN A 141 -21.55 -9.71 2.80
N GLN A 142 -21.46 -8.59 2.10
CA GLN A 142 -22.02 -8.42 0.76
C GLN A 142 -21.37 -9.37 -0.26
N LEU A 143 -20.02 -9.49 -0.25
CA LEU A 143 -19.28 -10.41 -1.10
C LEU A 143 -19.60 -11.88 -0.79
N SER A 144 -19.77 -12.21 0.51
CA SER A 144 -20.20 -13.54 0.94
C SER A 144 -21.61 -13.88 0.44
N ALA A 145 -22.56 -12.92 0.50
CA ALA A 145 -23.91 -13.10 -0.03
C ALA A 145 -23.93 -13.35 -1.53
N ARG A 146 -22.96 -12.80 -2.27
CA ARG A 146 -22.74 -13.06 -3.71
C ARG A 146 -21.97 -14.36 -3.97
N LYS A 147 -21.57 -15.10 -2.93
CA LYS A 147 -20.71 -16.28 -3.03
C LYS A 147 -19.42 -16.00 -3.81
N ALA A 148 -18.92 -14.77 -3.74
CA ALA A 148 -17.71 -14.37 -4.43
C ALA A 148 -16.47 -15.07 -3.86
N THR A 149 -15.54 -15.44 -4.73
CA THR A 149 -14.20 -15.83 -4.34
C THR A 149 -13.32 -14.59 -4.33
N VAL A 150 -12.74 -14.24 -3.17
CA VAL A 150 -11.96 -13.01 -3.03
C VAL A 150 -10.50 -13.34 -2.77
N LEU A 151 -9.63 -12.80 -3.61
CA LEU A 151 -8.17 -12.81 -3.43
C LEU A 151 -7.71 -11.41 -3.01
N ALA A 152 -7.68 -11.17 -1.70
CA ALA A 152 -7.28 -9.88 -1.13
C ALA A 152 -5.77 -9.70 -1.21
N ILE A 153 -5.29 -8.81 -2.07
CA ILE A 153 -3.86 -8.57 -2.32
C ILE A 153 -3.17 -7.97 -1.08
N ASP A 154 -3.89 -7.20 -0.29
CA ASP A 154 -3.40 -6.65 0.98
C ASP A 154 -3.22 -7.69 2.10
N CYS A 155 -3.81 -8.88 1.95
CA CYS A 155 -3.69 -10.00 2.88
C CYS A 155 -2.61 -11.02 2.51
N LEU A 156 -1.80 -10.77 1.50
CA LEU A 156 -0.72 -11.68 1.09
C LEU A 156 0.31 -11.84 2.22
N PRO A 157 0.68 -13.09 2.59
CA PRO A 157 1.62 -13.33 3.67
C PRO A 157 3.04 -12.97 3.25
N ARG A 158 3.55 -11.83 3.71
CA ARG A 158 4.89 -11.28 3.36
C ARG A 158 6.07 -12.16 3.76
N THR A 159 5.87 -13.10 4.68
CA THR A 159 6.88 -14.06 5.12
C THR A 159 7.14 -15.18 4.10
N LEU A 160 6.26 -15.35 3.13
CA LEU A 160 6.39 -16.37 2.10
C LEU A 160 7.05 -15.80 0.84
N SER A 161 8.22 -16.31 0.46
CA SER A 161 8.98 -15.82 -0.70
C SER A 161 8.19 -15.83 -2.01
N ARG A 162 7.27 -16.78 -2.19
CA ARG A 162 6.40 -16.84 -3.37
C ARG A 162 5.36 -15.74 -3.37
N ALA A 163 4.82 -15.36 -2.20
CA ALA A 163 3.82 -14.31 -2.06
C ALA A 163 4.44 -12.92 -2.31
N GLN A 164 5.71 -12.71 -1.98
CA GLN A 164 6.40 -11.45 -2.23
C GLN A 164 6.36 -11.00 -3.69
N LYS A 165 6.34 -11.95 -4.65
CA LYS A 165 6.22 -11.64 -6.09
C LYS A 165 4.84 -11.10 -6.48
N MET A 166 3.83 -11.29 -5.65
CA MET A 166 2.45 -10.83 -5.84
C MET A 166 2.12 -9.63 -4.95
N ASP A 167 3.07 -9.17 -4.15
CA ASP A 167 2.88 -8.08 -3.18
C ASP A 167 2.87 -6.71 -3.87
N ALA A 168 1.75 -6.38 -4.51
CA ALA A 168 1.53 -5.09 -5.13
C ALA A 168 1.41 -3.96 -4.10
N LEU A 169 1.07 -4.25 -2.85
CA LEU A 169 1.04 -3.26 -1.77
C LEU A 169 2.44 -2.73 -1.49
N THR A 170 3.44 -3.59 -1.41
CA THR A 170 4.85 -3.18 -1.25
C THR A 170 5.33 -2.33 -2.42
N SER A 171 5.02 -2.71 -3.66
CA SER A 171 5.37 -1.91 -4.84
C SER A 171 4.73 -0.51 -4.79
N THR A 172 3.46 -0.43 -4.42
CA THR A 172 2.74 0.83 -4.27
C THR A 172 3.31 1.68 -3.13
N ALA A 173 3.68 1.06 -2.01
CA ALA A 173 4.30 1.76 -0.88
C ALA A 173 5.64 2.40 -1.26
N GLY A 174 6.45 1.73 -2.10
CA GLY A 174 7.69 2.32 -2.61
C GLY A 174 7.45 3.59 -3.43
N VAL A 175 6.48 3.55 -4.35
CA VAL A 175 6.07 4.74 -5.13
C VAL A 175 5.55 5.85 -4.23
N SER A 176 4.77 5.49 -3.21
CA SER A 176 4.22 6.47 -2.26
C SER A 176 5.31 7.17 -1.47
N GLY A 177 6.32 6.44 -0.98
CA GLY A 177 7.47 7.03 -0.27
C GLY A 177 8.28 7.97 -1.15
N TYR A 178 8.54 7.59 -2.40
CA TYR A 178 9.15 8.47 -3.39
C TYR A 178 8.31 9.75 -3.58
N ARG A 179 7.01 9.61 -3.82
CA ARG A 179 6.12 10.75 -4.06
C ARG A 179 6.03 11.69 -2.85
N ALA A 180 6.04 11.17 -1.64
CA ALA A 180 6.02 11.98 -0.42
C ALA A 180 7.19 12.98 -0.38
N VAL A 181 8.38 12.56 -0.79
CA VAL A 181 9.56 13.45 -0.87
C VAL A 181 9.39 14.50 -1.96
N ILE A 182 8.83 14.14 -3.10
CA ILE A 182 8.59 15.09 -4.20
C ILE A 182 7.55 16.14 -3.80
N GLU A 183 6.47 15.75 -3.11
CA GLU A 183 5.49 16.69 -2.57
C GLU A 183 6.11 17.60 -1.51
N ALA A 184 6.93 17.04 -0.62
CA ALA A 184 7.67 17.83 0.35
C ALA A 184 8.60 18.85 -0.33
N ALA A 185 9.33 18.42 -1.36
CA ALA A 185 10.23 19.29 -2.12
C ALA A 185 9.48 20.41 -2.86
N ASN A 186 8.30 20.10 -3.41
CA ASN A 186 7.45 21.09 -4.08
C ASN A 186 6.91 22.16 -3.11
N ALA A 187 6.58 21.76 -1.88
CA ALA A 187 6.07 22.66 -0.86
C ALA A 187 7.18 23.42 -0.11
N PHE A 188 8.40 22.88 -0.08
CA PHE A 188 9.52 23.43 0.68
C PHE A 188 10.24 24.53 -0.13
N GLY A 189 10.26 25.73 0.37
CA GLY A 189 10.77 26.92 -0.33
C GLY A 189 12.29 27.03 -0.45
N ARG A 190 13.07 25.97 -0.19
CA ARG A 190 14.53 25.95 -0.25
C ARG A 190 15.07 24.72 -0.98
N PHE A 191 16.41 24.71 -1.21
CA PHE A 191 17.10 23.54 -1.74
C PHE A 191 17.08 22.36 -0.76
N PHE A 192 17.02 21.14 -1.27
CA PHE A 192 17.27 19.91 -0.49
C PHE A 192 18.75 19.72 -0.23
N ASN A 193 19.60 19.90 -1.25
CA ASN A 193 21.04 19.84 -1.09
C ASN A 193 21.62 21.17 -0.62
N GLY A 194 22.79 21.14 -0.02
CA GLY A 194 23.54 22.35 0.29
C GLY A 194 23.99 23.06 -0.98
N GLN A 195 23.93 24.41 -0.96
CA GLN A 195 24.37 25.25 -2.07
C GLN A 195 25.35 26.32 -1.59
N ILE A 196 26.33 26.64 -2.43
CA ILE A 196 27.17 27.81 -2.29
C ILE A 196 26.76 28.77 -3.40
N THR A 197 26.22 29.93 -3.02
CA THR A 197 25.74 30.96 -3.94
C THR A 197 26.61 32.20 -3.83
N ALA A 198 26.48 33.13 -4.79
CA ALA A 198 27.11 34.44 -4.69
C ALA A 198 26.65 35.24 -3.45
N ALA A 199 25.44 34.98 -2.94
CA ALA A 199 24.87 35.61 -1.76
C ALA A 199 25.20 34.86 -0.44
N GLY A 200 25.94 33.73 -0.51
CA GLY A 200 26.32 32.96 0.69
C GLY A 200 25.95 31.48 0.59
N LYS A 201 26.08 30.79 1.73
CA LYS A 201 25.81 29.34 1.87
C LYS A 201 24.36 29.09 2.23
N VAL A 202 23.74 28.16 1.53
CA VAL A 202 22.45 27.59 1.92
C VAL A 202 22.71 26.17 2.44
N PRO A 203 22.37 25.87 3.71
CA PRO A 203 22.57 24.53 4.25
C PRO A 203 21.60 23.52 3.62
N PRO A 204 21.96 22.23 3.59
CA PRO A 204 21.04 21.19 3.13
C PRO A 204 19.80 21.11 4.04
N ALA A 205 18.67 20.71 3.47
CA ALA A 205 17.46 20.47 4.23
C ALA A 205 17.64 19.29 5.18
N LYS A 206 17.04 19.38 6.37
CA LYS A 206 17.01 18.30 7.37
C LYS A 206 15.66 17.62 7.31
N VAL A 207 15.65 16.36 6.91
CA VAL A 207 14.43 15.55 6.76
C VAL A 207 14.41 14.50 7.86
N PHE A 208 13.34 14.47 8.64
CA PHE A 208 13.06 13.42 9.60
C PHE A 208 11.94 12.51 9.11
N ILE A 209 12.18 11.20 9.09
CA ILE A 209 11.23 10.21 8.59
C ILE A 209 10.83 9.29 9.75
N ALA A 210 9.54 9.31 10.11
CA ALA A 210 8.95 8.49 11.14
C ALA A 210 8.33 7.23 10.51
N GLY A 211 9.03 6.11 10.67
CA GLY A 211 8.75 4.82 10.05
C GLY A 211 9.74 4.48 8.94
N ALA A 212 10.40 3.32 9.04
CA ALA A 212 11.34 2.80 8.05
C ALA A 212 10.84 1.46 7.44
N GLY A 213 9.54 1.37 7.16
CA GLY A 213 8.97 0.35 6.30
C GLY A 213 9.29 0.66 4.83
N VAL A 214 8.66 -0.05 3.90
CA VAL A 214 8.94 0.11 2.46
C VAL A 214 8.80 1.56 2.00
N ALA A 215 7.72 2.24 2.39
CA ALA A 215 7.50 3.65 2.06
C ALA A 215 8.56 4.56 2.70
N GLY A 216 8.87 4.33 3.98
CA GLY A 216 9.90 5.10 4.70
C GLY A 216 11.28 4.93 4.10
N LEU A 217 11.69 3.70 3.78
CA LEU A 217 12.98 3.43 3.13
C LEU A 217 13.08 4.07 1.74
N ALA A 218 11.99 4.02 0.95
CA ALA A 218 11.93 4.72 -0.34
C ALA A 218 12.06 6.25 -0.17
N ALA A 219 11.41 6.81 0.85
CA ALA A 219 11.52 8.23 1.18
C ALA A 219 12.94 8.60 1.63
N ILE A 220 13.59 7.77 2.46
CA ILE A 220 14.98 7.97 2.91
C ILE A 220 15.92 8.04 1.70
N GLY A 221 15.90 7.03 0.84
CA GLY A 221 16.76 7.00 -0.35
C GLY A 221 16.50 8.18 -1.29
N THR A 222 15.23 8.53 -1.49
CA THR A 222 14.87 9.66 -2.36
C THR A 222 15.36 10.99 -1.79
N ALA A 223 15.13 11.27 -0.51
CA ALA A 223 15.57 12.51 0.13
C ALA A 223 17.10 12.62 0.20
N ALA A 224 17.79 11.51 0.48
CA ALA A 224 19.25 11.46 0.48
C ALA A 224 19.82 11.71 -0.93
N ASN A 225 19.21 11.13 -1.98
CA ASN A 225 19.61 11.38 -3.37
C ASN A 225 19.38 12.83 -3.82
N LEU A 226 18.40 13.53 -3.24
CA LEU A 226 18.21 14.96 -3.42
C LEU A 226 19.21 15.81 -2.62
N GLY A 227 20.08 15.19 -1.81
CA GLY A 227 21.12 15.85 -1.05
C GLY A 227 20.71 16.39 0.31
N ALA A 228 19.58 15.96 0.84
CA ALA A 228 19.16 16.28 2.21
C ALA A 228 19.96 15.52 3.26
N ILE A 229 20.04 16.07 4.48
CA ILE A 229 20.46 15.34 5.68
C ILE A 229 19.22 14.59 6.18
N VAL A 230 19.27 13.25 6.10
CA VAL A 230 18.11 12.41 6.41
C VAL A 230 18.34 11.68 7.73
N ARG A 231 17.39 11.82 8.65
CA ARG A 231 17.29 11.04 9.87
C ARG A 231 16.00 10.23 9.86
N ALA A 232 16.02 9.04 10.39
CA ALA A 232 14.83 8.19 10.45
C ALA A 232 14.76 7.42 11.75
N ASN A 233 13.56 7.12 12.20
CA ASN A 233 13.29 6.25 13.33
C ASN A 233 12.27 5.17 12.94
N ASP A 234 12.43 4.00 13.50
CA ASP A 234 11.46 2.91 13.49
C ASP A 234 11.53 2.19 14.84
N THR A 235 10.44 1.57 15.24
CA THR A 235 10.42 0.77 16.49
C THR A 235 11.21 -0.53 16.35
N ARG A 236 11.44 -1.00 15.12
CA ARG A 236 12.23 -2.19 14.82
C ARG A 236 13.70 -1.82 14.65
N ALA A 237 14.54 -2.22 15.58
CA ALA A 237 15.96 -1.90 15.56
C ALA A 237 16.72 -2.50 14.35
N GLU A 238 16.23 -3.64 13.83
CA GLU A 238 16.85 -4.35 12.70
C GLU A 238 16.83 -3.57 11.38
N VAL A 239 16.00 -2.53 11.25
CA VAL A 239 15.99 -1.69 10.04
C VAL A 239 17.09 -0.62 10.02
N ALA A 240 17.84 -0.45 11.11
CA ALA A 240 18.88 0.56 11.21
C ALA A 240 19.94 0.46 10.10
N ASP A 241 20.35 -0.75 9.75
CA ASP A 241 21.34 -0.98 8.69
C ASP A 241 20.79 -0.65 7.31
N GLN A 242 19.48 -0.88 7.09
CA GLN A 242 18.81 -0.51 5.84
C GLN A 242 18.74 1.03 5.71
N VAL A 243 18.41 1.74 6.80
CA VAL A 243 18.41 3.21 6.83
C VAL A 243 19.78 3.76 6.45
N LYS A 244 20.84 3.23 7.07
CA LYS A 244 22.24 3.64 6.78
C LYS A 244 22.64 3.35 5.34
N SER A 245 22.27 2.19 4.80
CA SER A 245 22.61 1.81 3.42
C SER A 245 21.99 2.73 2.38
N LEU A 246 20.88 3.41 2.73
CA LEU A 246 20.20 4.37 1.88
C LEU A 246 20.66 5.83 2.11
N GLY A 247 21.68 6.04 2.93
CA GLY A 247 22.24 7.36 3.21
C GLY A 247 21.53 8.13 4.33
N GLY A 248 20.71 7.46 5.14
CA GLY A 248 20.07 8.04 6.32
C GLY A 248 20.81 7.73 7.61
N GLU A 249 20.59 8.53 8.65
CA GLU A 249 20.99 8.30 10.03
C GLU A 249 19.81 7.70 10.80
N PHE A 250 20.01 6.55 11.45
CA PHE A 250 19.00 5.96 12.31
C PHE A 250 19.04 6.58 13.69
N VAL A 251 17.96 7.24 14.10
CA VAL A 251 17.80 7.83 15.43
C VAL A 251 17.18 6.80 16.36
N LYS A 252 17.96 6.32 17.31
CA LYS A 252 17.51 5.33 18.29
C LYS A 252 16.72 6.00 19.41
N VAL A 253 15.62 5.36 19.85
CA VAL A 253 14.92 5.76 21.08
C VAL A 253 15.76 5.34 22.28
N ASP A 254 15.93 6.23 23.27
CA ASP A 254 16.64 5.94 24.51
C ASP A 254 15.74 5.10 25.45
N TYR A 255 15.41 3.90 25.01
CA TYR A 255 14.63 2.91 25.73
C TYR A 255 14.81 1.54 25.08
N GLU A 256 15.16 0.53 25.86
CA GLU A 256 15.38 -0.82 25.34
C GLU A 256 14.07 -1.63 25.33
N GLU A 257 13.53 -1.83 24.17
CA GLU A 257 12.39 -2.73 23.92
C GLU A 257 12.43 -3.23 22.48
N GLU A 258 12.18 -4.51 22.27
CA GLU A 258 12.10 -5.07 20.93
C GLU A 258 10.78 -4.71 20.27
N GLY A 259 10.83 -4.10 19.09
CA GLY A 259 9.68 -3.56 18.35
C GLY A 259 9.11 -4.47 17.24
N SER A 260 9.72 -5.65 17.00
CA SER A 260 9.29 -6.54 15.93
C SER A 260 7.98 -7.25 16.28
N GLY A 261 6.95 -7.08 15.45
CA GLY A 261 5.61 -7.66 15.64
C GLY A 261 5.34 -8.94 14.85
N GLY A 262 6.30 -9.37 14.04
CA GLY A 262 6.13 -10.47 13.08
C GLY A 262 5.51 -10.01 11.75
N GLY A 263 5.68 -10.82 10.69
CA GLY A 263 5.13 -10.49 9.36
C GLY A 263 5.68 -9.21 8.70
N GLY A 264 6.78 -8.63 9.24
CA GLY A 264 7.35 -7.39 8.74
C GLY A 264 6.68 -6.11 9.28
N TYR A 265 5.77 -6.23 10.25
CA TYR A 265 5.12 -5.11 10.92
C TYR A 265 5.69 -4.87 12.32
N ALA A 266 5.59 -3.61 12.78
CA ALA A 266 5.92 -3.25 14.15
C ALA A 266 4.80 -3.70 15.12
N LYS A 267 5.17 -4.04 16.35
CA LYS A 267 4.21 -4.27 17.43
C LYS A 267 3.82 -2.94 18.12
N VAL A 268 2.75 -2.98 18.90
CA VAL A 268 2.41 -1.88 19.80
C VAL A 268 3.41 -1.88 20.96
N MET A 269 4.13 -0.78 21.12
CA MET A 269 5.17 -0.61 22.14
C MET A 269 4.57 -0.25 23.50
N SER A 270 5.34 -0.51 24.58
CA SER A 270 4.98 -0.10 25.94
C SER A 270 4.79 1.40 26.09
N GLU A 271 4.09 1.84 27.14
CA GLU A 271 3.92 3.26 27.45
C GLU A 271 5.26 3.96 27.71
N GLY A 272 6.20 3.25 28.36
CA GLY A 272 7.56 3.76 28.61
C GLY A 272 8.30 4.05 27.30
N PHE A 273 8.29 3.10 26.38
CA PHE A 273 8.89 3.31 25.05
C PHE A 273 8.21 4.46 24.30
N GLN A 274 6.87 4.51 24.31
CA GLN A 274 6.13 5.59 23.63
C GLN A 274 6.45 6.97 24.22
N ALA A 275 6.66 7.07 25.54
CA ALA A 275 7.06 8.32 26.19
C ALA A 275 8.47 8.76 25.76
N ALA A 276 9.43 7.84 25.74
CA ALA A 276 10.79 8.10 25.28
C ALA A 276 10.81 8.47 23.78
N GLN A 277 10.02 7.79 22.98
CA GLN A 277 9.88 8.10 21.54
C GLN A 277 9.28 9.50 21.32
N ARG A 278 8.24 9.87 22.05
CA ARG A 278 7.66 11.23 21.97
C ARG A 278 8.67 12.30 22.31
N LYS A 279 9.51 12.08 23.34
CA LYS A 279 10.58 13.00 23.70
C LYS A 279 11.58 13.17 22.57
N MET A 280 12.05 12.07 21.99
CA MET A 280 12.98 12.10 20.87
C MET A 280 12.35 12.79 19.63
N TYR A 281 11.09 12.50 19.32
CA TYR A 281 10.40 13.15 18.20
C TYR A 281 10.23 14.67 18.42
N ALA A 282 9.97 15.10 19.64
CA ALA A 282 9.91 16.53 19.96
C ALA A 282 11.28 17.24 19.73
N GLU A 283 12.38 16.56 20.00
CA GLU A 283 13.72 17.08 19.71
C GLU A 283 13.98 17.13 18.20
N GLN A 284 13.60 16.08 17.46
CA GLN A 284 13.72 16.06 15.99
C GLN A 284 12.86 17.14 15.34
N ALA A 285 11.63 17.35 15.81
CA ALA A 285 10.72 18.35 15.26
C ALA A 285 11.29 19.79 15.31
N LYS A 286 12.02 20.13 16.37
CA LYS A 286 12.66 21.46 16.50
C LYS A 286 13.77 21.69 15.46
N ASP A 287 14.46 20.62 15.06
CA ASP A 287 15.62 20.70 14.15
C ASP A 287 15.27 20.39 12.70
N ALA A 288 14.22 19.61 12.45
CA ALA A 288 13.79 19.22 11.10
C ALA A 288 13.22 20.41 10.31
N ASP A 289 13.51 20.44 9.03
CA ASP A 289 12.87 21.29 8.06
C ASP A 289 11.65 20.58 7.43
N ILE A 290 11.74 19.25 7.33
CA ILE A 290 10.70 18.40 6.74
C ILE A 290 10.50 17.18 7.64
N ILE A 291 9.23 16.81 7.89
CA ILE A 291 8.85 15.56 8.55
C ILE A 291 7.99 14.74 7.58
N ILE A 292 8.34 13.48 7.38
CA ILE A 292 7.52 12.51 6.63
C ILE A 292 7.13 11.38 7.58
N THR A 293 5.83 11.14 7.74
CA THR A 293 5.33 10.07 8.59
C THR A 293 4.73 8.94 7.75
N THR A 294 5.09 7.69 8.08
CA THR A 294 4.71 6.51 7.29
C THR A 294 4.24 5.35 8.16
N ALA A 295 4.00 5.57 9.45
CA ALA A 295 3.68 4.51 10.38
C ALA A 295 2.21 4.07 10.23
N LEU A 296 2.01 2.83 9.80
CA LEU A 296 0.70 2.20 9.68
C LEU A 296 0.69 0.88 10.44
N ILE A 297 -0.41 0.61 11.12
CA ILE A 297 -0.69 -0.66 11.77
C ILE A 297 -1.88 -1.30 11.05
N PRO A 298 -1.72 -2.46 10.41
CA PRO A 298 -2.81 -3.10 9.69
C PRO A 298 -4.05 -3.31 10.58
N GLY A 299 -5.21 -2.92 10.07
CA GLY A 299 -6.49 -3.09 10.77
C GLY A 299 -6.72 -2.16 11.97
N LYS A 300 -5.86 -1.16 12.20
CA LYS A 300 -5.98 -0.20 13.30
C LYS A 300 -5.81 1.23 12.80
N PRO A 301 -6.34 2.23 13.53
CA PRO A 301 -5.99 3.63 13.27
C PRO A 301 -4.48 3.85 13.36
N ALA A 302 -3.96 4.78 12.58
CA ALA A 302 -2.56 5.16 12.61
C ALA A 302 -2.15 5.69 14.00
N PRO A 303 -0.95 5.35 14.49
CA PRO A 303 -0.47 5.86 15.78
C PRO A 303 -0.22 7.38 15.69
N LYS A 304 -0.60 8.13 16.72
CA LYS A 304 -0.30 9.56 16.81
C LYS A 304 1.16 9.76 17.25
N LEU A 305 2.01 10.14 16.31
CA LEU A 305 3.45 10.31 16.51
C LEU A 305 3.87 11.77 16.67
N ILE A 306 3.25 12.67 15.90
CA ILE A 306 3.55 14.10 15.87
C ILE A 306 2.38 14.83 16.53
N THR A 307 2.65 15.50 17.65
CA THR A 307 1.64 16.24 18.41
C THR A 307 1.54 17.69 17.92
N ALA A 308 0.47 18.37 18.32
CA ALA A 308 0.29 19.80 17.99
C ALA A 308 1.45 20.67 18.53
N GLU A 309 1.95 20.34 19.74
CA GLU A 309 3.08 21.05 20.34
C GLU A 309 4.37 20.85 19.53
N MET A 310 4.59 19.63 19.00
CA MET A 310 5.73 19.37 18.11
C MET A 310 5.62 20.19 16.82
N VAL A 311 4.43 20.24 16.19
CA VAL A 311 4.18 21.08 15.01
C VAL A 311 4.48 22.55 15.30
N GLN A 312 3.99 23.07 16.42
CA GLN A 312 4.24 24.47 16.83
C GLN A 312 5.72 24.75 17.10
N SER A 313 6.50 23.75 17.48
CA SER A 313 7.94 23.89 17.72
C SER A 313 8.80 23.86 16.46
N MET A 314 8.23 23.47 15.32
CA MET A 314 8.93 23.42 14.05
C MET A 314 9.27 24.83 13.52
N LYS A 315 10.28 24.89 12.68
CA LYS A 315 10.70 26.13 12.04
C LYS A 315 9.61 26.69 11.12
N PRO A 316 9.44 28.02 11.04
CA PRO A 316 8.58 28.61 10.02
C PRO A 316 8.96 28.16 8.61
N GLY A 317 7.96 27.79 7.79
CA GLY A 317 8.19 27.27 6.44
C GLY A 317 8.59 25.78 6.38
N SER A 318 8.58 25.07 7.52
CA SER A 318 8.73 23.61 7.54
C SER A 318 7.53 22.90 6.90
N VAL A 319 7.75 21.68 6.44
CA VAL A 319 6.75 20.87 5.74
C VAL A 319 6.53 19.55 6.44
N ILE A 320 5.28 19.12 6.54
CA ILE A 320 4.91 17.77 7.00
C ILE A 320 4.16 17.07 5.89
N VAL A 321 4.58 15.84 5.56
CA VAL A 321 3.84 14.94 4.68
C VAL A 321 3.43 13.71 5.49
N ASP A 322 2.14 13.57 5.73
CA ASP A 322 1.58 12.44 6.47
C ASP A 322 0.99 11.40 5.52
N MET A 323 1.68 10.29 5.36
CA MET A 323 1.26 9.19 4.50
C MET A 323 0.23 8.26 5.16
N ALA A 324 -0.06 8.47 6.43
CA ALA A 324 -1.07 7.73 7.19
C ALA A 324 -2.41 8.48 7.30
N ALA A 325 -2.59 9.59 6.60
CA ALA A 325 -3.75 10.47 6.71
C ALA A 325 -5.09 9.74 6.50
N GLU A 326 -5.18 8.82 5.52
CA GLU A 326 -6.39 8.02 5.26
C GLU A 326 -6.76 7.10 6.46
N GLN A 327 -5.82 6.77 7.33
CA GLN A 327 -6.00 5.92 8.52
C GLN A 327 -6.04 6.76 9.82
N GLY A 328 -6.39 8.02 9.72
CA GLY A 328 -6.50 8.96 10.82
C GLY A 328 -5.26 9.79 11.11
N GLY A 329 -4.18 9.55 10.40
CA GLY A 329 -2.94 10.33 10.43
C GLY A 329 -2.01 10.03 11.61
N ASN A 330 -0.72 10.25 11.39
CA ASN A 330 0.32 10.14 12.41
C ASN A 330 0.54 11.47 13.16
#